data_0ff5c3fa34f77cded3ba63effe14c111
#
_entry.id   0ff5c3fa34f77cded3ba63effe14c111
#
_cell.length_a   1.000
_cell.length_b   1.000
_cell.length_c   1.000
_cell.angle_alpha   90.00
_cell.angle_beta   90.00
_cell.angle_gamma   90.00
#
_symmetry.space_group_name_H-M   'P 1'
#
loop_
_entity.id
_entity.type
_entity.pdbx_description
1 polymer ?
#
loop_
_entity_poly.entity_id
_entity_poly.type
_entity_poly.pdbx_seq_one_letter_code
_entity_poly.pdbx_strand_id
1 'polypeptide(L)'
;MSTLFLRTLREDPADAEVASHRLMVRAGMVRRAAPGGFTWLPLGWIVFRNVERIVREEMDAAGCQEVHFPALLPKEPYEATGRWTEYGPNLFRLVDRRGNDFLLAPTHEEMFTLVVKDLFSSYRDLPLSIYQIQTKYRDEARPRAGLLRGREFVMKDSYSFDVDADGLDRSYAMHRAAYIATFDRLGLPYVIVSAMSGAMGGSDSEEFLAPLDAGEDTFVRCSSCDYAANTEAVTTETPAPAD
;
A
#
# COMPACT_ATOMS: atom_id res chain seq x y z
N MET A 1 -27.68 -10.18 -16.27
CA MET A 1 -26.71 -11.13 -15.68
C MET A 1 -26.44 -12.37 -16.52
N SER A 2 -27.38 -12.82 -17.35
CA SER A 2 -27.24 -14.03 -18.19
C SER A 2 -26.11 -13.97 -19.23
N THR A 3 -25.67 -12.78 -19.63
CA THR A 3 -24.59 -12.56 -20.60
C THR A 3 -23.25 -12.16 -19.96
N LEU A 4 -23.20 -11.96 -18.63
CA LEU A 4 -21.98 -11.61 -17.93
C LEU A 4 -21.07 -12.86 -17.85
N PHE A 5 -19.77 -12.67 -18.11
CA PHE A 5 -18.76 -13.69 -17.90
C PHE A 5 -18.57 -13.96 -16.39
N LEU A 6 -19.49 -14.72 -15.84
CA LEU A 6 -19.63 -15.00 -14.43
C LEU A 6 -19.97 -16.48 -14.21
N ARG A 7 -19.21 -17.16 -13.36
CA ARG A 7 -19.50 -18.50 -12.86
C ARG A 7 -19.25 -18.55 -11.36
N THR A 8 -20.30 -18.83 -10.62
CA THR A 8 -20.23 -19.06 -9.17
C THR A 8 -19.86 -20.51 -8.86
N LEU A 9 -19.30 -20.75 -7.69
CA LEU A 9 -19.03 -22.09 -7.18
C LEU A 9 -19.95 -22.41 -6.00
N ARG A 10 -20.37 -23.68 -5.89
CA ARG A 10 -21.17 -24.15 -4.74
C ARG A 10 -20.29 -24.42 -3.53
N GLU A 11 -19.12 -24.98 -3.77
CA GLU A 11 -18.20 -25.43 -2.75
C GLU A 11 -17.07 -24.40 -2.54
N ASP A 12 -16.49 -24.43 -1.36
CA ASP A 12 -15.33 -23.61 -1.03
C ASP A 12 -14.09 -24.15 -1.77
N PRO A 13 -13.25 -23.25 -2.32
CA PRO A 13 -11.96 -23.68 -2.86
C PRO A 13 -11.08 -24.27 -1.76
N ALA A 14 -10.42 -25.38 -2.07
CA ALA A 14 -9.60 -26.11 -1.09
C ALA A 14 -8.39 -25.30 -0.57
N ASP A 15 -7.94 -24.30 -1.33
CA ASP A 15 -6.81 -23.44 -1.02
C ASP A 15 -7.21 -22.10 -0.38
N ALA A 16 -8.50 -21.89 -0.10
CA ALA A 16 -9.01 -20.63 0.46
C ALA A 16 -9.25 -20.73 1.97
N GLU A 17 -8.30 -20.28 2.76
CA GLU A 17 -8.34 -20.35 4.22
C GLU A 17 -9.26 -19.29 4.85
N VAL A 18 -9.20 -18.03 4.36
CA VAL A 18 -9.96 -16.91 4.92
C VAL A 18 -11.30 -16.69 4.21
N ALA A 19 -12.28 -16.16 4.96
CA ALA A 19 -13.65 -15.98 4.46
C ALA A 19 -13.71 -15.09 3.22
N SER A 20 -12.95 -13.99 3.17
CA SER A 20 -12.91 -13.09 2.02
C SER A 20 -12.44 -13.80 0.75
N HIS A 21 -11.38 -14.60 0.83
CA HIS A 21 -10.88 -15.38 -0.30
C HIS A 21 -11.94 -16.40 -0.80
N ARG A 22 -12.53 -17.18 0.13
CA ARG A 22 -13.59 -18.13 -0.22
C ARG A 22 -14.75 -17.46 -0.94
N LEU A 23 -15.27 -16.36 -0.36
CA LEU A 23 -16.43 -15.66 -0.91
C LEU A 23 -16.13 -15.03 -2.27
N MET A 24 -14.98 -14.41 -2.45
CA MET A 24 -14.61 -13.80 -3.73
C MET A 24 -14.46 -14.82 -4.85
N VAL A 25 -13.86 -15.98 -4.57
CA VAL A 25 -13.76 -17.06 -5.56
C VAL A 25 -15.12 -17.67 -5.85
N ARG A 26 -15.93 -17.95 -4.83
CA ARG A 26 -17.29 -18.50 -4.99
C ARG A 26 -18.22 -17.57 -5.74
N ALA A 27 -18.17 -16.29 -5.46
CA ALA A 27 -18.97 -15.28 -6.16
C ALA A 27 -18.51 -15.01 -7.60
N GLY A 28 -17.39 -15.60 -8.05
CA GLY A 28 -16.87 -15.37 -9.38
C GLY A 28 -16.27 -13.98 -9.56
N MET A 29 -15.70 -13.39 -8.50
CA MET A 29 -14.99 -12.11 -8.56
C MET A 29 -13.56 -12.27 -9.01
N VAL A 30 -12.89 -13.32 -8.55
CA VAL A 30 -11.49 -13.60 -8.88
C VAL A 30 -11.25 -15.08 -9.18
N ARG A 31 -10.14 -15.36 -9.88
CA ARG A 31 -9.58 -16.71 -10.07
C ARG A 31 -8.08 -16.65 -9.88
N ARG A 32 -7.55 -17.67 -9.23
CA ARG A 32 -6.10 -17.83 -9.06
C ARG A 32 -5.43 -18.08 -10.41
N ALA A 33 -4.47 -17.26 -10.78
CA ALA A 33 -3.61 -17.44 -11.95
C ALA A 33 -2.31 -18.15 -11.57
N ALA A 34 -1.71 -17.74 -10.44
CA ALA A 34 -0.50 -18.30 -9.86
C ALA A 34 -0.53 -18.11 -8.33
N PRO A 35 0.38 -18.70 -7.56
CA PRO A 35 0.52 -18.39 -6.14
C PRO A 35 0.76 -16.87 -5.95
N GLY A 36 -0.16 -16.20 -5.25
CA GLY A 36 -0.13 -14.75 -5.02
C GLY A 36 -0.49 -13.88 -6.23
N GLY A 37 -1.00 -14.47 -7.31
CA GLY A 37 -1.48 -13.76 -8.51
C GLY A 37 -2.92 -14.16 -8.85
N PHE A 38 -3.78 -13.18 -9.11
CA PHE A 38 -5.19 -13.38 -9.36
C PHE A 38 -5.68 -12.68 -10.63
N THR A 39 -6.51 -13.38 -11.37
CA THR A 39 -7.29 -12.79 -12.46
C THR A 39 -8.57 -12.19 -11.87
N TRP A 40 -8.78 -10.92 -12.10
CA TRP A 40 -10.04 -10.24 -11.79
C TRP A 40 -11.07 -10.54 -12.86
N LEU A 41 -12.20 -11.10 -12.47
CA LEU A 41 -13.34 -11.33 -13.37
C LEU A 41 -14.25 -10.09 -13.39
N PRO A 42 -15.18 -9.96 -14.35
CA PRO A 42 -15.93 -8.72 -14.55
C PRO A 42 -16.57 -8.13 -13.29
N LEU A 43 -17.18 -8.96 -12.44
CA LEU A 43 -17.79 -8.48 -11.19
C LEU A 43 -16.75 -7.96 -10.20
N GLY A 44 -15.66 -8.69 -10.01
CA GLY A 44 -14.56 -8.25 -9.15
C GLY A 44 -13.88 -6.99 -9.69
N TRP A 45 -13.71 -6.90 -11.01
CA TRP A 45 -13.12 -5.75 -11.66
C TRP A 45 -13.97 -4.47 -11.51
N ILE A 46 -15.30 -4.60 -11.54
CA ILE A 46 -16.21 -3.47 -11.24
C ILE A 46 -15.99 -2.96 -9.81
N VAL A 47 -15.92 -3.86 -8.84
CA VAL A 47 -15.65 -3.49 -7.43
C VAL A 47 -14.28 -2.84 -7.28
N PHE A 48 -13.24 -3.45 -7.88
CA PHE A 48 -11.88 -2.91 -7.88
C PHE A 48 -11.85 -1.46 -8.39
N ARG A 49 -12.43 -1.20 -9.58
CA ARG A 49 -12.47 0.13 -10.17
C ARG A 49 -13.28 1.15 -9.36
N ASN A 50 -14.29 0.71 -8.62
CA ASN A 50 -15.03 1.59 -7.72
C ASN A 50 -14.17 2.01 -6.52
N VAL A 51 -13.40 1.08 -5.94
CA VAL A 51 -12.44 1.40 -4.88
C VAL A 51 -11.36 2.35 -5.40
N GLU A 52 -10.77 2.03 -6.55
CA GLU A 52 -9.77 2.88 -7.22
C GLU A 52 -10.29 4.30 -7.47
N ARG A 53 -11.53 4.43 -7.95
CA ARG A 53 -12.18 5.72 -8.18
C ARG A 53 -12.31 6.54 -6.90
N ILE A 54 -12.74 5.93 -5.80
CA ILE A 54 -12.85 6.61 -4.50
C ILE A 54 -11.49 7.11 -4.04
N VAL A 55 -10.46 6.27 -4.10
CA VAL A 55 -9.09 6.65 -3.75
C VAL A 55 -8.61 7.84 -4.59
N ARG A 56 -8.81 7.78 -5.91
CA ARG A 56 -8.42 8.87 -6.82
C ARG A 56 -9.14 10.18 -6.50
N GLU A 57 -10.45 10.14 -6.31
CA GLU A 57 -11.25 11.32 -6.00
C GLU A 57 -10.79 12.00 -4.70
N GLU A 58 -10.42 11.25 -3.66
CA GLU A 58 -9.93 11.84 -2.41
C GLU A 58 -8.50 12.40 -2.55
N MET A 59 -7.63 11.74 -3.31
CA MET A 59 -6.28 12.27 -3.57
C MET A 59 -6.34 13.55 -4.41
N ASP A 60 -7.19 13.60 -5.43
CA ASP A 60 -7.41 14.80 -6.27
C ASP A 60 -8.02 15.94 -5.44
N ALA A 61 -9.01 15.64 -4.59
CA ALA A 61 -9.63 16.62 -3.69
C ALA A 61 -8.64 17.19 -2.66
N ALA A 62 -7.65 16.41 -2.25
CA ALA A 62 -6.55 16.85 -1.40
C ALA A 62 -5.51 17.71 -2.14
N GLY A 63 -5.64 17.90 -3.46
CA GLY A 63 -4.72 18.69 -4.28
C GLY A 63 -3.49 17.93 -4.78
N CYS A 64 -3.46 16.61 -4.63
CA CYS A 64 -2.40 15.79 -5.20
C CYS A 64 -2.58 15.63 -6.72
N GLN A 65 -1.48 15.47 -7.46
CA GLN A 65 -1.50 15.32 -8.90
C GLN A 65 -1.14 13.89 -9.30
N GLU A 66 -1.98 13.26 -10.15
CA GLU A 66 -1.75 11.90 -10.61
C GLU A 66 -0.65 11.85 -11.67
N VAL A 67 0.29 10.93 -11.49
CA VAL A 67 1.32 10.54 -12.46
C VAL A 67 1.29 9.03 -12.66
N HIS A 68 1.99 8.51 -13.67
CA HIS A 68 2.05 7.08 -13.90
C HIS A 68 3.45 6.67 -14.36
N PHE A 69 4.15 5.92 -13.52
CA PHE A 69 5.48 5.41 -13.80
C PHE A 69 5.45 4.02 -14.42
N PRO A 70 6.49 3.61 -15.16
CA PRO A 70 6.64 2.20 -15.57
C PRO A 70 6.83 1.30 -14.34
N ALA A 71 6.37 0.05 -14.45
CA ALA A 71 6.59 -0.97 -13.42
C ALA A 71 7.93 -1.72 -13.60
N LEU A 72 8.49 -1.71 -14.81
CA LEU A 72 9.83 -2.23 -15.10
C LEU A 72 10.84 -1.09 -14.93
N LEU A 73 11.70 -1.21 -13.93
CA LEU A 73 12.58 -0.12 -13.48
C LEU A 73 14.05 -0.51 -13.60
N PRO A 74 14.94 0.45 -13.89
CA PRO A 74 16.38 0.21 -13.90
C PRO A 74 16.92 0.00 -12.47
N LYS A 75 18.01 -0.73 -12.34
CA LYS A 75 18.67 -1.06 -11.06
C LYS A 75 19.26 0.16 -10.38
N GLU A 76 19.87 1.07 -11.12
CA GLU A 76 20.74 2.11 -10.60
C GLU A 76 20.12 3.00 -9.53
N PRO A 77 18.86 3.47 -9.65
CA PRO A 77 18.21 4.24 -8.60
C PRO A 77 18.12 3.47 -7.27
N TYR A 78 17.79 2.19 -7.34
CA TYR A 78 17.63 1.32 -6.17
C TYR A 78 18.97 0.90 -5.55
N GLU A 79 20.02 0.82 -6.35
CA GLU A 79 21.38 0.61 -5.87
C GLU A 79 21.89 1.86 -5.13
N ALA A 80 21.59 3.06 -5.65
CA ALA A 80 21.99 4.32 -5.04
C ALA A 80 21.35 4.55 -3.65
N THR A 81 20.14 4.04 -3.40
CA THR A 81 19.48 4.10 -2.10
C THR A 81 19.79 2.89 -1.19
N GLY A 82 20.53 1.90 -1.68
CA GLY A 82 20.81 0.65 -0.97
C GLY A 82 19.67 -0.39 -1.06
N ARG A 83 18.50 0.01 -1.51
CA ARG A 83 17.31 -0.85 -1.56
C ARG A 83 17.43 -2.04 -2.50
N TRP A 84 18.28 -1.97 -3.51
CA TRP A 84 18.61 -3.15 -4.33
C TRP A 84 19.07 -4.35 -3.48
N THR A 85 19.78 -4.10 -2.40
CA THR A 85 20.27 -5.13 -1.46
C THR A 85 19.33 -5.35 -0.29
N GLU A 86 18.79 -4.28 0.31
CA GLU A 86 17.96 -4.33 1.51
C GLU A 86 16.64 -5.07 1.32
N TYR A 87 16.01 -4.95 0.14
CA TYR A 87 14.82 -5.75 -0.19
C TYR A 87 15.08 -7.25 -0.25
N GLY A 88 16.33 -7.66 -0.33
CA GLY A 88 16.72 -9.07 -0.32
C GLY A 88 15.99 -9.90 -1.38
N PRO A 89 15.45 -11.07 -1.00
CA PRO A 89 14.75 -11.97 -1.92
C PRO A 89 13.36 -11.49 -2.32
N ASN A 90 12.79 -10.48 -1.64
CA ASN A 90 11.46 -9.96 -1.99
C ASN A 90 11.44 -9.11 -3.26
N LEU A 91 12.60 -8.81 -3.82
CA LEU A 91 12.72 -8.03 -5.04
C LEU A 91 12.77 -8.95 -6.28
N PHE A 92 11.80 -8.79 -7.18
CA PHE A 92 11.88 -9.42 -8.51
C PHE A 92 12.96 -8.73 -9.35
N ARG A 93 14.07 -9.44 -9.61
CA ARG A 93 15.17 -8.98 -10.44
C ARG A 93 15.12 -9.66 -11.80
N LEU A 94 15.42 -8.90 -12.85
CA LEU A 94 15.41 -9.36 -14.23
C LEU A 94 16.68 -8.88 -14.94
N VAL A 95 17.05 -9.58 -15.99
CA VAL A 95 18.14 -9.17 -16.88
C VAL A 95 17.55 -9.05 -18.28
N ASP A 96 17.81 -7.94 -18.97
CA ASP A 96 17.39 -7.77 -20.34
C ASP A 96 18.29 -8.56 -21.32
N ARG A 97 17.94 -8.52 -22.61
CA ARG A 97 18.71 -9.22 -23.66
C ARG A 97 20.13 -8.68 -23.88
N ARG A 98 20.43 -7.49 -23.33
CA ARG A 98 21.74 -6.83 -23.43
C ARG A 98 22.58 -7.03 -22.17
N GLY A 99 22.04 -7.70 -21.16
CA GLY A 99 22.71 -7.94 -19.89
C GLY A 99 22.53 -6.83 -18.86
N ASN A 100 21.59 -5.90 -19.06
CA ASN A 100 21.30 -4.87 -18.06
C ASN A 100 20.36 -5.40 -16.99
N ASP A 101 20.63 -5.02 -15.74
CA ASP A 101 19.80 -5.37 -14.59
C ASP A 101 18.57 -4.46 -14.50
N PHE A 102 17.41 -5.07 -14.24
CA PHE A 102 16.14 -4.43 -13.99
C PHE A 102 15.46 -5.04 -12.77
N LEU A 103 14.40 -4.38 -12.30
CA LEU A 103 13.50 -4.90 -11.28
C LEU A 103 12.04 -4.64 -11.66
N LEU A 104 11.13 -5.44 -11.10
CA LEU A 104 9.72 -5.08 -11.04
C LEU A 104 9.49 -4.26 -9.77
N ALA A 105 8.83 -3.13 -9.92
CA ALA A 105 8.67 -2.13 -8.87
C ALA A 105 8.02 -2.66 -7.58
N PRO A 106 8.69 -2.74 -6.45
CA PRO A 106 8.07 -3.00 -5.14
C PRO A 106 7.45 -1.73 -4.55
N THR A 107 7.98 -0.59 -4.92
CA THR A 107 7.63 0.79 -4.59
C THR A 107 8.32 1.74 -5.57
N HIS A 108 8.06 3.05 -5.55
CA HIS A 108 8.57 4.00 -6.56
C HIS A 108 9.20 5.27 -5.96
N GLU A 109 9.57 5.33 -4.70
CA GLU A 109 10.14 6.53 -4.07
C GLU A 109 11.29 7.11 -4.88
N GLU A 110 12.18 6.24 -5.36
CA GLU A 110 13.34 6.63 -6.16
C GLU A 110 12.91 7.35 -7.44
N MET A 111 11.90 6.80 -8.12
CA MET A 111 11.44 7.33 -9.41
C MET A 111 10.73 8.67 -9.25
N PHE A 112 9.89 8.82 -8.21
CA PHE A 112 9.26 10.09 -7.87
C PHE A 112 10.31 11.16 -7.57
N THR A 113 11.28 10.82 -6.74
CA THR A 113 12.36 11.74 -6.36
C THR A 113 13.19 12.17 -7.56
N LEU A 114 13.54 11.24 -8.45
CA LEU A 114 14.32 11.55 -9.66
C LEU A 114 13.58 12.47 -10.62
N VAL A 115 12.28 12.23 -10.85
CA VAL A 115 11.47 13.08 -11.74
C VAL A 115 11.31 14.49 -11.15
N VAL A 116 11.03 14.61 -9.85
CA VAL A 116 10.93 15.93 -9.21
C VAL A 116 12.27 16.66 -9.25
N LYS A 117 13.37 15.96 -8.98
CA LYS A 117 14.74 16.54 -9.07
C LYS A 117 15.09 17.01 -10.49
N ASP A 118 14.61 16.32 -11.52
CA ASP A 118 14.85 16.67 -12.93
C ASP A 118 14.03 17.90 -13.36
N LEU A 119 12.77 17.97 -12.93
CA LEU A 119 11.83 19.00 -13.37
C LEU A 119 11.88 20.29 -12.52
N PHE A 120 12.17 20.18 -11.23
CA PHE A 120 12.11 21.28 -10.28
C PHE A 120 13.50 21.65 -9.79
N SER A 121 13.84 22.92 -9.91
CA SER A 121 15.15 23.47 -9.52
C SER A 121 15.07 24.59 -8.49
N SER A 122 13.86 24.98 -8.09
CA SER A 122 13.64 26.08 -7.15
C SER A 122 12.71 25.67 -6.02
N TYR A 123 13.00 26.12 -4.79
CA TYR A 123 12.08 25.99 -3.65
C TYR A 123 10.70 26.64 -3.90
N ARG A 124 10.61 27.54 -4.90
CA ARG A 124 9.34 28.18 -5.28
C ARG A 124 8.39 27.24 -6.01
N ASP A 125 8.89 26.12 -6.49
CA ASP A 125 8.09 25.06 -7.13
C ASP A 125 7.40 24.16 -6.09
N LEU A 126 7.75 24.34 -4.80
CA LEU A 126 7.21 23.59 -3.67
C LEU A 126 6.20 24.43 -2.86
N PRO A 127 5.24 23.82 -2.14
CA PRO A 127 5.08 22.37 -1.96
C PRO A 127 4.49 21.67 -3.19
N LEU A 128 4.82 20.39 -3.32
CA LEU A 128 4.28 19.51 -4.36
C LEU A 128 3.86 18.18 -3.74
N SER A 129 2.66 17.70 -4.08
CA SER A 129 2.23 16.34 -3.78
C SER A 129 1.80 15.64 -5.06
N ILE A 130 2.42 14.51 -5.35
CA ILE A 130 2.13 13.69 -6.53
C ILE A 130 1.90 12.26 -6.12
N TYR A 131 1.01 11.56 -6.83
CA TYR A 131 0.65 10.17 -6.55
C TYR A 131 0.48 9.36 -7.81
N GLN A 132 0.45 8.06 -7.64
CA GLN A 132 0.03 7.13 -8.69
C GLN A 132 -0.83 6.02 -8.12
N ILE A 133 -1.58 5.36 -9.01
CA ILE A 133 -2.23 4.07 -8.76
C ILE A 133 -1.60 3.09 -9.75
N GLN A 134 -0.75 2.20 -9.27
CA GLN A 134 0.10 1.36 -10.11
C GLN A 134 0.30 -0.02 -9.50
N THR A 135 0.47 -1.01 -10.36
CA THR A 135 0.84 -2.37 -9.98
C THR A 135 2.22 -2.39 -9.33
N LYS A 136 2.31 -3.09 -8.21
CA LYS A 136 3.55 -3.38 -7.48
C LYS A 136 3.80 -4.88 -7.46
N TYR A 137 5.06 -5.23 -7.32
CA TYR A 137 5.54 -6.61 -7.34
C TYR A 137 6.45 -6.87 -6.14
N ARG A 138 6.13 -7.90 -5.37
CA ARG A 138 6.99 -8.39 -4.29
C ARG A 138 7.07 -9.89 -4.36
N ASP A 139 8.28 -10.45 -4.42
CA ASP A 139 8.48 -11.90 -4.47
C ASP A 139 8.22 -12.54 -3.10
N GLU A 140 6.97 -12.42 -2.66
CA GLU A 140 6.52 -12.95 -1.39
C GLU A 140 6.69 -14.46 -1.34
N ALA A 141 7.49 -14.94 -0.38
CA ALA A 141 7.82 -16.34 -0.24
C ALA A 141 6.59 -17.21 0.09
N ARG A 142 5.61 -16.66 0.80
CA ARG A 142 4.40 -17.35 1.27
C ARG A 142 3.16 -16.50 1.04
N PRO A 143 2.70 -16.36 -0.22
CA PRO A 143 1.44 -15.68 -0.49
C PRO A 143 0.30 -16.39 0.23
N ARG A 144 -0.55 -15.63 0.92
CA ARG A 144 -1.65 -16.19 1.74
C ARG A 144 -2.82 -15.24 1.83
N ALA A 145 -3.90 -15.69 2.43
CA ALA A 145 -5.12 -14.92 2.63
C ALA A 145 -5.70 -14.29 1.34
N GLY A 146 -5.54 -14.96 0.18
CA GLY A 146 -6.04 -14.50 -1.10
C GLY A 146 -5.41 -13.19 -1.55
N LEU A 147 -6.22 -12.14 -1.71
CA LEU A 147 -5.76 -10.82 -2.16
C LEU A 147 -5.00 -10.03 -1.09
N LEU A 148 -5.07 -10.41 0.18
CA LEU A 148 -4.44 -9.64 1.27
C LEU A 148 -2.91 -9.69 1.21
N ARG A 149 -2.32 -10.81 0.77
CA ARG A 149 -0.88 -10.96 0.65
C ARG A 149 -0.48 -11.68 -0.64
N GLY A 150 -0.40 -10.91 -1.72
CA GLY A 150 -0.05 -11.37 -3.06
C GLY A 150 1.35 -10.96 -3.49
N ARG A 151 1.74 -11.43 -4.68
CA ARG A 151 3.00 -11.08 -5.35
C ARG A 151 2.85 -9.93 -6.33
N GLU A 152 1.62 -9.74 -6.82
CA GLU A 152 1.21 -8.67 -7.72
C GLU A 152 -0.05 -8.04 -7.15
N PHE A 153 -0.01 -6.74 -6.92
CA PHE A 153 -1.13 -5.98 -6.36
C PHE A 153 -1.06 -4.53 -6.80
N VAL A 154 -2.18 -3.82 -6.74
CA VAL A 154 -2.23 -2.39 -7.06
C VAL A 154 -2.12 -1.59 -5.77
N MET A 155 -1.27 -0.58 -5.80
CA MET A 155 -1.06 0.35 -4.70
C MET A 155 -1.33 1.78 -5.16
N LYS A 156 -2.00 2.58 -4.33
CA LYS A 156 -1.86 4.02 -4.40
C LYS A 156 -0.66 4.37 -3.54
N ASP A 157 0.33 4.95 -4.14
CA ASP A 157 1.47 5.56 -3.47
C ASP A 157 1.54 7.05 -3.78
N SER A 158 1.76 7.87 -2.76
CA SER A 158 1.76 9.33 -2.84
C SER A 158 2.96 9.87 -2.08
N TYR A 159 3.56 10.92 -2.63
CA TYR A 159 4.79 11.52 -2.15
C TYR A 159 4.65 13.03 -2.12
N SER A 160 5.01 13.64 -0.99
CA SER A 160 5.06 15.09 -0.84
C SER A 160 6.51 15.57 -0.82
N PHE A 161 6.70 16.78 -1.34
CA PHE A 161 7.98 17.48 -1.37
C PHE A 161 7.72 18.87 -0.83
N ASP A 162 8.36 19.18 0.30
CA ASP A 162 8.11 20.39 1.07
C ASP A 162 9.42 21.17 1.27
N VAL A 163 9.31 22.46 1.60
CA VAL A 163 10.49 23.34 1.80
C VAL A 163 11.11 23.13 3.17
N ASP A 164 10.29 22.83 4.18
CA ASP A 164 10.65 22.75 5.59
C ASP A 164 9.79 21.73 6.36
N ALA A 165 10.09 21.53 7.62
CA ALA A 165 9.37 20.62 8.50
C ALA A 165 7.89 21.02 8.66
N ASP A 166 7.59 22.31 8.82
CA ASP A 166 6.20 22.79 8.93
C ASP A 166 5.41 22.49 7.66
N GLY A 167 6.05 22.52 6.49
CA GLY A 167 5.48 22.08 5.22
C GLY A 167 5.17 20.59 5.23
N LEU A 168 6.12 19.78 5.65
CA LEU A 168 5.95 18.32 5.78
C LEU A 168 4.79 17.97 6.71
N ASP A 169 4.67 18.62 7.87
CA ASP A 169 3.58 18.40 8.80
C ASP A 169 2.22 18.71 8.17
N ARG A 170 2.13 19.80 7.40
CA ARG A 170 0.90 20.13 6.65
C ARG A 170 0.57 19.07 5.58
N SER A 171 1.56 18.62 4.86
CA SER A 171 1.40 17.57 3.85
C SER A 171 1.01 16.23 4.48
N TYR A 172 1.58 15.88 5.62
CA TYR A 172 1.20 14.70 6.39
C TYR A 172 -0.25 14.77 6.86
N ALA A 173 -0.66 15.90 7.47
CA ALA A 173 -2.04 16.11 7.91
C ALA A 173 -3.03 16.05 6.74
N MET A 174 -2.69 16.60 5.59
CA MET A 174 -3.49 16.53 4.37
C MET A 174 -3.67 15.09 3.89
N HIS A 175 -2.59 14.30 3.80
CA HIS A 175 -2.67 12.89 3.42
C HIS A 175 -3.51 12.08 4.43
N ARG A 176 -3.31 12.33 5.72
CA ARG A 176 -4.10 11.70 6.79
C ARG A 176 -5.60 11.96 6.62
N ALA A 177 -5.98 13.20 6.35
CA ALA A 177 -7.38 13.58 6.10
C ALA A 177 -7.95 12.88 4.85
N ALA A 178 -7.18 12.80 3.77
CA ALA A 178 -7.57 12.09 2.55
C ALA A 178 -7.77 10.59 2.79
N TYR A 179 -6.95 9.96 3.64
CA TYR A 179 -7.12 8.55 4.01
C TYR A 179 -8.35 8.31 4.85
N ILE A 180 -8.62 9.18 5.84
CA ILE A 180 -9.85 9.15 6.63
C ILE A 180 -11.07 9.20 5.69
N ALA A 181 -11.13 10.20 4.82
CA ALA A 181 -12.23 10.34 3.86
C ALA A 181 -12.37 9.12 2.93
N THR A 182 -11.26 8.54 2.49
CA THR A 182 -11.25 7.32 1.67
C THR A 182 -11.87 6.13 2.41
N PHE A 183 -11.42 5.84 3.63
CA PHE A 183 -11.91 4.67 4.38
C PHE A 183 -13.34 4.86 4.88
N ASP A 184 -13.74 6.08 5.23
CA ASP A 184 -15.13 6.41 5.57
C ASP A 184 -16.08 6.18 4.37
N ARG A 185 -15.69 6.63 3.16
CA ARG A 185 -16.45 6.39 1.93
C ARG A 185 -16.52 4.92 1.53
N LEU A 186 -15.49 4.15 1.85
CA LEU A 186 -15.47 2.69 1.65
C LEU A 186 -16.30 1.96 2.70
N GLY A 187 -16.72 2.63 3.78
CA GLY A 187 -17.49 2.04 4.88
C GLY A 187 -16.69 1.02 5.69
N LEU A 188 -15.36 1.16 5.74
CA LEU A 188 -14.49 0.25 6.48
C LEU A 188 -14.32 0.74 7.92
N PRO A 189 -14.60 -0.10 8.93
CA PRO A 189 -14.21 0.21 10.31
C PRO A 189 -12.69 0.16 10.42
N TYR A 190 -12.08 1.20 10.98
CA TYR A 190 -10.63 1.24 11.18
C TYR A 190 -10.27 1.93 12.50
N VAL A 191 -9.04 1.68 12.96
CA VAL A 191 -8.38 2.38 14.05
C VAL A 191 -7.07 2.93 13.49
N ILE A 192 -6.79 4.21 13.74
CA ILE A 192 -5.50 4.80 13.39
C ILE A 192 -4.55 4.52 14.55
N VAL A 193 -3.43 3.89 14.26
CA VAL A 193 -2.44 3.48 15.25
C VAL A 193 -1.06 4.05 14.91
N SER A 194 -0.30 4.41 15.94
CA SER A 194 1.11 4.73 15.76
C SER A 194 1.87 3.47 15.35
N ALA A 195 2.78 3.61 14.39
CA ALA A 195 3.54 2.52 13.81
C ALA A 195 5.04 2.84 13.71
N MET A 196 5.84 1.82 13.39
CA MET A 196 7.26 1.99 13.09
C MET A 196 7.46 2.18 11.59
N SER A 197 8.25 3.18 11.20
CA SER A 197 8.54 3.47 9.78
C SER A 197 9.39 2.37 9.10
N GLY A 198 10.10 1.55 9.87
CA GLY A 198 10.95 0.48 9.37
C GLY A 198 12.02 0.98 8.39
N ALA A 199 12.27 0.22 7.33
CA ALA A 199 13.23 0.55 6.28
C ALA A 199 12.85 1.79 5.43
N MET A 200 11.62 2.29 5.57
CA MET A 200 11.18 3.51 4.88
C MET A 200 11.77 4.78 5.51
N GLY A 201 12.17 4.71 6.79
CA GLY A 201 12.70 5.85 7.55
C GLY A 201 11.63 6.84 7.99
N GLY A 202 12.03 7.87 8.72
CA GLY A 202 11.14 8.89 9.28
C GLY A 202 10.85 8.69 10.77
N SER A 203 10.42 9.77 11.44
CA SER A 203 10.11 9.79 12.88
C SER A 203 8.68 9.40 13.18
N ASP A 204 7.77 9.64 12.25
CA ASP A 204 6.34 9.49 12.44
C ASP A 204 5.77 8.53 11.39
N SER A 205 4.96 7.60 11.85
CA SER A 205 4.25 6.64 11.01
C SER A 205 2.90 6.29 11.64
N GLU A 206 1.87 6.22 10.82
CA GLU A 206 0.54 5.76 11.22
C GLU A 206 0.06 4.65 10.29
N GLU A 207 -0.69 3.73 10.84
CA GLU A 207 -1.39 2.68 10.10
C GLU A 207 -2.89 2.76 10.35
N PHE A 208 -3.68 2.53 9.30
CA PHE A 208 -5.14 2.43 9.38
C PHE A 208 -5.51 0.94 9.42
N LEU A 209 -5.72 0.41 10.61
CA LEU A 209 -5.96 -1.01 10.82
C LEU A 209 -7.45 -1.31 10.99
N ALA A 210 -7.97 -2.23 10.18
CA ALA A 210 -9.31 -2.78 10.36
C ALA A 210 -9.28 -3.91 11.39
N PRO A 211 -10.02 -3.83 12.51
CA PRO A 211 -10.07 -4.90 13.51
C PRO A 211 -10.73 -6.17 12.92
N LEU A 212 -9.98 -7.25 12.80
CA LEU A 212 -10.42 -8.53 12.25
C LEU A 212 -9.70 -9.68 12.95
N ASP A 213 -10.41 -10.77 13.26
CA ASP A 213 -9.82 -11.98 13.85
C ASP A 213 -8.80 -12.67 12.91
N ALA A 214 -8.93 -12.44 11.61
CA ALA A 214 -8.02 -12.97 10.58
C ALA A 214 -6.84 -12.07 10.25
N GLY A 215 -6.64 -10.98 11.02
CA GLY A 215 -5.51 -10.03 10.85
C GLY A 215 -4.18 -10.67 11.21
N GLU A 216 -3.11 -10.13 10.65
CA GLU A 216 -1.74 -10.59 10.92
C GLU A 216 -1.07 -9.72 11.99
N ASP A 217 -1.46 -8.44 12.08
CA ASP A 217 -0.88 -7.47 13.01
C ASP A 217 -1.74 -7.36 14.27
N THR A 218 -1.07 -7.00 15.36
CA THR A 218 -1.70 -6.77 16.66
C THR A 218 -1.41 -5.35 17.12
N PHE A 219 -2.45 -4.64 17.57
CA PHE A 219 -2.29 -3.32 18.15
C PHE A 219 -2.87 -3.24 19.55
N VAL A 220 -2.38 -2.32 20.35
CA VAL A 220 -2.93 -1.96 21.66
C VAL A 220 -3.73 -0.69 21.56
N ARG A 221 -4.83 -0.64 22.32
CA ARG A 221 -5.65 0.54 22.47
C ARG A 221 -5.89 0.84 23.95
N CYS A 222 -5.75 2.09 24.33
CA CYS A 222 -6.07 2.53 25.69
C CYS A 222 -7.60 2.49 25.89
N SER A 223 -8.03 2.06 27.06
CA SER A 223 -9.45 2.08 27.45
C SER A 223 -9.93 3.44 27.97
N SER A 224 -9.00 4.38 28.22
CA SER A 224 -9.29 5.66 28.88
C SER A 224 -8.99 6.89 28.01
N CYS A 225 -8.26 6.73 26.90
CA CYS A 225 -7.95 7.80 25.96
C CYS A 225 -7.85 7.27 24.53
N ASP A 226 -7.56 8.15 23.56
CA ASP A 226 -7.48 7.80 22.13
C ASP A 226 -6.16 7.15 21.73
N TYR A 227 -5.26 6.84 22.67
CA TYR A 227 -3.99 6.21 22.36
C TYR A 227 -4.19 4.83 21.75
N ALA A 228 -3.61 4.62 20.58
CA ALA A 228 -3.53 3.33 19.92
C ALA A 228 -2.18 3.21 19.20
N ALA A 229 -1.54 2.04 19.30
CA ALA A 229 -0.25 1.78 18.66
C ALA A 229 -0.13 0.32 18.24
N ASN A 230 0.56 0.08 17.12
CA ASN A 230 1.03 -1.25 16.79
C ASN A 230 1.96 -1.76 17.92
N THR A 231 1.93 -3.05 18.23
CA THR A 231 2.70 -3.64 19.34
C THR A 231 4.20 -3.30 19.29
N GLU A 232 4.75 -3.12 18.09
CA GLU A 232 6.14 -2.74 17.89
C GLU A 232 6.43 -1.25 18.20
N ALA A 233 5.39 -0.39 18.16
CA ALA A 233 5.50 1.05 18.38
C ALA A 233 4.98 1.49 19.75
N VAL A 234 4.56 0.56 20.61
CA VAL A 234 4.03 0.89 21.93
C VAL A 234 5.10 1.53 22.80
N THR A 235 4.80 2.71 23.32
CA THR A 235 5.58 3.35 24.37
C THR A 235 4.77 3.35 25.67
N THR A 236 5.36 2.82 26.75
CA THR A 236 4.77 2.84 28.10
C THR A 236 5.73 3.51 29.06
N GLU A 237 5.18 4.26 30.00
CA GLU A 237 5.98 4.74 31.13
C GLU A 237 6.46 3.55 31.97
N THR A 238 7.70 3.64 32.48
CA THR A 238 8.22 2.65 33.41
C THR A 238 7.33 2.68 34.69
N PRO A 239 6.76 1.55 35.12
CA PRO A 239 6.00 1.51 36.35
C PRO A 239 6.83 2.06 37.51
N ALA A 240 6.21 2.86 38.39
CA ALA A 240 6.86 3.28 39.62
C ALA A 240 7.30 2.05 40.42
N PRO A 241 8.48 2.09 41.09
CA PRO A 241 8.90 0.97 41.93
C PRO A 241 7.77 0.65 42.94
N ALA A 242 7.44 -0.61 43.07
CA ALA A 242 6.54 -1.05 44.10
C ALA A 242 7.21 -0.79 45.46
N ASP A 243 6.52 -0.07 46.37
CA ASP A 243 6.95 0.18 47.74
C ASP A 243 7.01 -1.13 48.55
#